data_8c0a994bc76e2cb3fb1d3ae3df7cca50
#
_entry.id   8c0a994bc76e2cb3fb1d3ae3df7cca50
#
_cell.length_a   1.000
_cell.length_b   1.000
_cell.length_c   1.000
_cell.angle_alpha   90.00
_cell.angle_beta   90.00
_cell.angle_gamma   90.00
#
_symmetry.space_group_name_H-M   'P 1'
#
loop_
_entity.id
_entity.type
_entity.pdbx_description
1 polymer ?
#
loop_
_entity_poly.entity_id
_entity_poly.type
_entity_poly.pdbx_seq_one_letter_code
_entity_poly.pdbx_strand_id
1 'polypeptide(L)'
;MRCPSPHLETSLALIEKAALERGVSIIDVGGGESTLVDDLLAHGYQNITVLDISQTAIDVTKKRLGPASEGVQWITADIVNGELAPDASDVWHDRAVFHFLRAMDQRVAYVRQVARAVKPGGHVLVSTFGPEGPTKCSGLEVVRYDAESLHAEFGVRFRLLDSIKELHNTPFGTTQQFLYCLCRVE
;
A
#
# COMPACT_ATOMS: atom_id res chain seq x y z
N MET A 1 7.45 20.48 -17.10
CA MET A 1 6.60 20.60 -15.90
C MET A 1 6.09 19.21 -15.59
N ARG A 2 6.58 18.54 -14.52
CA ARG A 2 5.98 17.29 -14.05
C ARG A 2 4.69 17.67 -13.34
N CYS A 3 3.55 17.07 -13.73
CA CYS A 3 2.35 17.16 -12.90
C CYS A 3 2.71 16.58 -11.53
N PRO A 4 2.35 17.24 -10.42
CA PRO A 4 2.51 16.64 -9.10
C PRO A 4 1.73 15.31 -9.10
N SER A 5 2.34 14.24 -8.58
CA SER A 5 1.59 13.01 -8.31
C SER A 5 0.39 13.36 -7.44
N PRO A 6 -0.81 12.88 -7.78
CA PRO A 6 -1.97 13.20 -6.96
C PRO A 6 -1.78 12.65 -5.55
N HIS A 7 -2.15 13.43 -4.54
CA HIS A 7 -2.20 12.97 -3.16
C HIS A 7 -3.15 11.79 -3.04
N LEU A 8 -2.77 10.80 -2.21
CA LEU A 8 -3.57 9.60 -1.97
C LEU A 8 -4.54 9.84 -0.79
N GLU A 9 -5.51 10.75 -0.99
CA GLU A 9 -6.42 11.19 0.07
C GLU A 9 -7.18 10.04 0.72
N THR A 10 -7.68 9.09 -0.06
CA THR A 10 -8.39 7.90 0.47
C THR A 10 -7.47 7.01 1.28
N SER A 11 -6.23 6.77 0.82
CA SER A 11 -5.23 6.02 1.58
C SER A 11 -4.92 6.69 2.90
N LEU A 12 -4.65 8.00 2.88
CA LEU A 12 -4.32 8.77 4.06
C LEU A 12 -5.48 8.76 5.08
N ALA A 13 -6.70 9.01 4.64
CA ALA A 13 -7.88 9.00 5.50
C ALA A 13 -8.12 7.64 6.17
N LEU A 14 -7.92 6.53 5.43
CA LEU A 14 -8.06 5.19 5.99
C LEU A 14 -6.93 4.84 6.96
N ILE A 15 -5.69 5.28 6.69
CA ILE A 15 -4.57 5.15 7.63
C ILE A 15 -4.86 5.93 8.92
N GLU A 16 -5.32 7.17 8.81
CA GLU A 16 -5.68 7.98 9.99
C GLU A 16 -6.83 7.38 10.81
N LYS A 17 -7.80 6.76 10.15
CA LYS A 17 -8.88 6.01 10.81
C LYS A 17 -8.35 4.79 11.57
N ALA A 18 -7.35 4.10 11.01
CA ALA A 18 -6.74 2.91 11.61
C ALA A 18 -5.71 3.24 12.69
N ALA A 19 -5.05 4.39 12.61
CA ALA A 19 -3.89 4.77 13.40
C ALA A 19 -3.99 6.22 13.90
N LEU A 20 -4.69 6.42 15.02
CA LEU A 20 -4.87 7.74 15.63
C LEU A 20 -3.57 8.29 16.24
N GLU A 21 -2.69 7.42 16.72
CA GLU A 21 -1.40 7.80 17.30
C GLU A 21 -0.34 7.99 16.23
N ARG A 22 0.45 9.06 16.32
CA ARG A 22 1.50 9.37 15.33
C ARG A 22 2.80 8.57 15.52
N GLY A 23 2.93 7.85 16.61
CA GLY A 23 4.07 6.97 16.92
C GLY A 23 3.96 5.55 16.35
N VAL A 24 2.86 5.19 15.69
CA VAL A 24 2.67 3.87 15.08
C VAL A 24 3.64 3.63 13.92
N SER A 25 4.04 2.37 13.72
CA SER A 25 4.90 1.96 12.61
C SER A 25 4.06 1.67 11.37
N ILE A 26 4.33 2.37 10.27
CA ILE A 26 3.61 2.22 9.01
C ILE A 26 4.59 1.69 7.95
N ILE A 27 4.20 0.65 7.22
CA ILE A 27 4.90 0.21 6.02
C ILE A 27 4.05 0.52 4.77
N ASP A 28 4.65 1.23 3.81
CA ASP A 28 4.07 1.51 2.49
C ASP A 28 4.75 0.64 1.44
N VAL A 29 4.04 -0.38 0.97
CA VAL A 29 4.54 -1.36 0.00
C VAL A 29 4.23 -0.91 -1.42
N GLY A 30 5.26 -0.86 -2.26
CA GLY A 30 5.19 -0.27 -3.59
C GLY A 30 5.13 1.25 -3.56
N GLY A 31 5.59 1.85 -2.47
CA GLY A 31 5.54 3.30 -2.25
C GLY A 31 6.51 4.13 -3.10
N GLY A 32 7.36 3.49 -3.90
CA GLY A 32 8.43 4.06 -4.74
C GLY A 32 8.35 5.56 -5.06
N GLU A 33 7.59 5.95 -6.08
CA GLU A 33 7.39 7.37 -6.45
C GLU A 33 6.12 7.99 -5.85
N SER A 34 5.40 7.28 -4.98
CA SER A 34 4.18 7.75 -4.32
C SER A 34 4.44 9.00 -3.47
N THR A 35 3.43 9.86 -3.34
CA THR A 35 3.45 11.02 -2.42
C THR A 35 2.90 10.69 -1.04
N LEU A 36 2.50 9.44 -0.78
CA LEU A 36 1.92 9.06 0.52
C LEU A 36 2.91 9.31 1.66
N VAL A 37 4.18 9.00 1.47
CA VAL A 37 5.22 9.24 2.48
C VAL A 37 5.35 10.72 2.81
N ASP A 38 5.20 11.62 1.82
CA ASP A 38 5.20 13.08 2.03
C ASP A 38 4.02 13.48 2.92
N ASP A 39 2.83 12.97 2.61
CA ASP A 39 1.61 13.26 3.36
C ASP A 39 1.68 12.70 4.79
N LEU A 40 2.16 11.47 4.97
CA LEU A 40 2.35 10.87 6.29
C LEU A 40 3.30 11.68 7.16
N LEU A 41 4.43 12.12 6.62
CA LEU A 41 5.39 13.00 7.33
C LEU A 41 4.75 14.34 7.69
N ALA A 42 4.01 14.97 6.76
CA ALA A 42 3.30 16.23 6.98
C ALA A 42 2.23 16.10 8.07
N HIS A 43 1.62 14.92 8.21
CA HIS A 43 0.64 14.60 9.26
C HIS A 43 1.28 14.14 10.58
N GLY A 44 2.62 14.17 10.68
CA GLY A 44 3.36 13.95 11.92
C GLY A 44 3.66 12.48 12.23
N TYR A 45 3.45 11.54 11.31
CA TYR A 45 3.91 10.17 11.47
C TYR A 45 5.44 10.12 11.37
N GLN A 46 6.09 9.37 12.28
CA GLN A 46 7.55 9.36 12.42
C GLN A 46 8.18 8.01 12.07
N ASN A 47 7.44 6.92 12.21
CA ASN A 47 7.95 5.56 12.01
C ASN A 47 7.43 5.00 10.68
N ILE A 48 7.98 5.49 9.57
CA ILE A 48 7.55 5.13 8.23
C ILE A 48 8.62 4.28 7.56
N THR A 49 8.21 3.15 6.99
CA THR A 49 9.01 2.31 6.12
C THR A 49 8.40 2.37 4.71
N VAL A 50 9.20 2.65 3.71
CA VAL A 50 8.81 2.53 2.29
C VAL A 50 9.56 1.36 1.69
N LEU A 51 8.81 0.40 1.14
CA LEU A 51 9.34 -0.74 0.42
C LEU A 51 8.95 -0.65 -1.04
N ASP A 52 9.93 -0.81 -1.93
CA ASP A 52 9.67 -0.91 -3.37
C ASP A 52 10.69 -1.85 -4.02
N ILE A 53 10.31 -2.49 -5.12
CA ILE A 53 11.21 -3.31 -5.91
C ILE A 53 12.22 -2.47 -6.71
N SER A 54 11.89 -1.20 -6.97
CA SER A 54 12.67 -0.27 -7.78
C SER A 54 13.51 0.68 -6.92
N GLN A 55 14.82 0.44 -6.88
CA GLN A 55 15.77 1.38 -6.25
C GLN A 55 15.67 2.77 -6.88
N THR A 56 15.48 2.86 -8.19
CA THR A 56 15.35 4.15 -8.88
C THR A 56 14.13 4.94 -8.41
N ALA A 57 12.99 4.28 -8.19
CA ALA A 57 11.78 4.93 -7.67
C ALA A 57 11.99 5.46 -6.24
N ILE A 58 12.66 4.68 -5.39
CA ILE A 58 13.06 5.09 -4.05
C ILE A 58 13.98 6.32 -4.10
N ASP A 59 14.99 6.32 -4.97
CA ASP A 59 15.94 7.42 -5.08
C ASP A 59 15.28 8.73 -5.55
N VAL A 60 14.28 8.63 -6.43
CA VAL A 60 13.46 9.79 -6.86
C VAL A 60 12.73 10.39 -5.66
N THR A 61 12.11 9.55 -4.83
CA THR A 61 11.37 10.01 -3.65
C THR A 61 12.28 10.57 -2.57
N LYS A 62 13.40 9.92 -2.29
CA LYS A 62 14.43 10.46 -1.39
C LYS A 62 14.91 11.84 -1.82
N LYS A 63 15.16 12.02 -3.12
CA LYS A 63 15.55 13.32 -3.67
C LYS A 63 14.45 14.37 -3.53
N ARG A 64 13.17 13.99 -3.69
CA ARG A 64 12.02 14.88 -3.52
C ARG A 64 11.89 15.33 -2.06
N LEU A 65 12.01 14.42 -1.11
CA LEU A 65 11.89 14.68 0.33
C LEU A 65 13.09 15.46 0.90
N GLY A 66 14.28 15.35 0.25
CA GLY A 66 15.49 15.96 0.76
C GLY A 66 15.84 15.46 2.17
N PRO A 67 16.18 16.37 3.14
CA PRO A 67 16.56 15.96 4.50
C PRO A 67 15.48 15.15 5.25
N ALA A 68 14.20 15.34 4.95
CA ALA A 68 13.12 14.58 5.58
C ALA A 68 13.18 13.06 5.28
N SER A 69 13.87 12.69 4.20
CA SER A 69 14.08 11.27 3.85
C SER A 69 14.94 10.49 4.86
N GLU A 70 15.74 11.17 5.68
CA GLU A 70 16.61 10.55 6.70
C GLU A 70 15.80 9.91 7.83
N GLY A 71 14.57 10.41 8.08
CA GLY A 71 13.64 9.85 9.08
C GLY A 71 12.82 8.67 8.58
N VAL A 72 12.95 8.27 7.31
CA VAL A 72 12.19 7.18 6.69
C VAL A 72 13.09 5.97 6.48
N GLN A 73 12.59 4.79 6.82
CA GLN A 73 13.26 3.54 6.49
C GLN A 73 12.95 3.14 5.05
N TRP A 74 13.99 2.84 4.27
CA TRP A 74 13.87 2.47 2.86
C TRP A 74 14.33 1.04 2.65
N ILE A 75 13.48 0.24 1.99
CA ILE A 75 13.76 -1.17 1.68
C ILE A 75 13.58 -1.38 0.18
N THR A 76 14.66 -1.78 -0.51
CA THR A 76 14.57 -2.25 -1.90
C THR A 76 14.47 -3.75 -1.89
N ALA A 77 13.28 -4.29 -2.14
CA ALA A 77 13.03 -5.72 -2.14
C ALA A 77 11.78 -6.07 -2.96
N ASP A 78 11.75 -7.30 -3.46
CA ASP A 78 10.52 -7.93 -3.93
C ASP A 78 9.73 -8.42 -2.70
N ILE A 79 8.51 -7.92 -2.54
CA ILE A 79 7.66 -8.24 -1.39
C ILE A 79 7.30 -9.75 -1.30
N VAL A 80 7.34 -10.45 -2.40
CA VAL A 80 7.03 -11.90 -2.45
C VAL A 80 8.21 -12.72 -1.93
N ASN A 81 9.44 -12.28 -2.23
CA ASN A 81 10.68 -13.02 -1.95
C ASN A 81 11.52 -12.42 -0.82
N GLY A 82 11.23 -11.19 -0.43
CA GLY A 82 11.92 -10.51 0.68
C GLY A 82 11.53 -11.06 2.05
N GLU A 83 12.37 -10.79 3.06
CA GLU A 83 12.04 -11.12 4.44
C GLU A 83 11.87 -9.82 5.25
N LEU A 84 10.65 -9.62 5.77
CA LEU A 84 10.36 -8.55 6.72
C LEU A 84 10.50 -9.05 8.15
N ALA A 85 10.87 -8.17 9.06
CA ALA A 85 10.91 -8.48 10.48
C ALA A 85 9.49 -8.82 10.98
N PRO A 86 9.34 -9.81 11.88
CA PRO A 86 8.04 -10.14 12.47
C PRO A 86 7.55 -9.00 13.36
N ASP A 87 6.23 -8.79 13.38
CA ASP A 87 5.54 -7.82 14.24
C ASP A 87 6.14 -6.40 14.21
N ALA A 88 6.66 -6.00 13.04
CA ALA A 88 7.37 -4.72 12.87
C ALA A 88 6.42 -3.55 12.59
N SER A 89 5.22 -3.81 12.09
CA SER A 89 4.32 -2.76 11.61
C SER A 89 2.97 -2.79 12.32
N ASP A 90 2.46 -1.62 12.68
CA ASP A 90 1.10 -1.42 13.18
C ASP A 90 0.11 -1.26 12.01
N VAL A 91 0.58 -0.68 10.90
CA VAL A 91 -0.21 -0.47 9.69
C VAL A 91 0.58 -0.92 8.47
N TRP A 92 -0.05 -1.75 7.65
CA TRP A 92 0.39 -2.13 6.32
C TRP A 92 -0.44 -1.40 5.29
N HIS A 93 0.21 -0.72 4.36
CA HIS A 93 -0.42 -0.08 3.22
C HIS A 93 0.14 -0.65 1.92
N ASP A 94 -0.75 -0.97 1.00
CA ASP A 94 -0.44 -1.36 -0.38
C ASP A 94 -1.47 -0.71 -1.32
N ARG A 95 -1.00 0.10 -2.23
CA ARG A 95 -1.83 0.59 -3.33
C ARG A 95 -1.25 0.17 -4.66
N ALA A 96 -1.95 -0.77 -5.31
CA ALA A 96 -1.61 -1.24 -6.65
C ALA A 96 -0.34 -2.11 -6.74
N VAL A 97 0.00 -2.90 -5.70
CA VAL A 97 1.03 -3.95 -5.78
C VAL A 97 0.38 -5.32 -5.81
N PHE A 98 -0.52 -5.64 -4.88
CA PHE A 98 -1.16 -6.95 -4.78
C PHE A 98 -1.82 -7.39 -6.09
N HIS A 99 -2.41 -6.47 -6.84
CA HIS A 99 -3.11 -6.79 -8.09
C HIS A 99 -2.18 -7.29 -9.24
N PHE A 100 -0.85 -7.08 -9.12
CA PHE A 100 0.11 -7.66 -10.06
C PHE A 100 0.39 -9.14 -9.81
N LEU A 101 0.06 -9.66 -8.63
CA LEU A 101 0.32 -11.04 -8.22
C LEU A 101 -0.74 -11.97 -8.84
N ARG A 102 -0.48 -12.42 -10.06
CA ARG A 102 -1.42 -13.24 -10.84
C ARG A 102 -1.39 -14.71 -10.45
N ALA A 103 -0.25 -15.21 -10.02
CA ALA A 103 -0.08 -16.60 -9.59
C ALA A 103 -0.51 -16.77 -8.13
N MET A 104 -1.17 -17.87 -7.83
CA MET A 104 -1.68 -18.17 -6.48
C MET A 104 -0.56 -18.26 -5.44
N ASP A 105 0.57 -18.88 -5.80
CA ASP A 105 1.74 -19.00 -4.92
C ASP A 105 2.33 -17.65 -4.53
N GLN A 106 2.35 -16.67 -5.45
CA GLN A 106 2.77 -15.30 -5.18
C GLN A 106 1.81 -14.62 -4.19
N ARG A 107 0.49 -14.76 -4.37
CA ARG A 107 -0.50 -14.19 -3.43
C ARG A 107 -0.39 -14.81 -2.04
N VAL A 108 -0.22 -16.13 -1.97
CA VAL A 108 0.00 -16.84 -0.70
C VAL A 108 1.27 -16.36 -0.01
N ALA A 109 2.37 -16.20 -0.77
CA ALA A 109 3.64 -15.69 -0.22
C ALA A 109 3.48 -14.25 0.30
N TYR A 110 2.79 -13.38 -0.46
CA TYR A 110 2.48 -12.01 -0.04
C TYR A 110 1.68 -11.98 1.25
N VAL A 111 0.56 -12.71 1.33
CA VAL A 111 -0.29 -12.75 2.54
C VAL A 111 0.47 -13.28 3.75
N ARG A 112 1.40 -14.23 3.55
CA ARG A 112 2.30 -14.71 4.60
C ARG A 112 3.22 -13.60 5.11
N GLN A 113 3.76 -12.76 4.23
CA GLN A 113 4.56 -11.61 4.65
C GLN A 113 3.74 -10.61 5.46
N VAL A 114 2.52 -10.29 5.02
CA VAL A 114 1.61 -9.42 5.78
C VAL A 114 1.32 -10.02 7.16
N ALA A 115 0.95 -11.30 7.22
CA ALA A 115 0.65 -12.00 8.48
C ALA A 115 1.84 -12.10 9.44
N ARG A 116 3.08 -12.04 8.93
CA ARG A 116 4.31 -12.02 9.72
C ARG A 116 4.68 -10.62 10.18
N ALA A 117 4.58 -9.63 9.30
CA ALA A 117 5.11 -8.29 9.55
C ALA A 117 4.17 -7.40 10.36
N VAL A 118 2.86 -7.63 10.25
CA VAL A 118 1.86 -6.83 10.96
C VAL A 118 1.57 -7.43 12.32
N LYS A 119 1.65 -6.59 13.35
CA LYS A 119 1.36 -6.95 14.74
C LYS A 119 -0.06 -7.50 14.90
N PRO A 120 -0.31 -8.41 15.83
CA PRO A 120 -1.68 -8.73 16.26
C PRO A 120 -2.43 -7.45 16.66
N GLY A 121 -3.66 -7.30 16.18
CA GLY A 121 -4.45 -6.07 16.35
C GLY A 121 -4.09 -4.91 15.40
N GLY A 122 -3.03 -5.05 14.62
CA GLY A 122 -2.64 -4.09 13.59
C GLY A 122 -3.59 -4.07 12.39
N HIS A 123 -3.38 -3.15 11.48
CA HIS A 123 -4.27 -2.90 10.35
C HIS A 123 -3.58 -3.16 9.00
N VAL A 124 -4.36 -3.66 8.05
CA VAL A 124 -3.90 -3.93 6.69
C VAL A 124 -4.84 -3.20 5.73
N LEU A 125 -4.29 -2.23 5.00
CA LEU A 125 -4.97 -1.48 3.95
C LEU A 125 -4.40 -1.90 2.61
N VAL A 126 -5.22 -2.58 1.81
CA VAL A 126 -4.85 -2.99 0.45
C VAL A 126 -5.80 -2.37 -0.56
N SER A 127 -5.23 -1.79 -1.60
CA SER A 127 -6.00 -1.23 -2.71
C SER A 127 -5.58 -1.83 -4.05
N THR A 128 -6.58 -2.24 -4.81
CA THR A 128 -6.45 -2.86 -6.13
C THR A 128 -7.35 -2.17 -7.13
N PHE A 129 -7.24 -2.50 -8.42
CA PHE A 129 -8.33 -2.14 -9.34
C PHE A 129 -9.59 -2.91 -8.99
N GLY A 130 -10.71 -2.19 -8.95
CA GLY A 130 -12.05 -2.73 -8.77
C GLY A 130 -12.57 -3.45 -10.03
N PRO A 131 -13.75 -4.08 -9.96
CA PRO A 131 -14.33 -4.84 -11.09
C PRO A 131 -14.47 -4.04 -12.39
N GLU A 132 -14.70 -2.73 -12.30
CA GLU A 132 -14.83 -1.82 -13.43
C GLU A 132 -13.53 -1.06 -13.75
N GLY A 133 -12.45 -1.37 -13.03
CA GLY A 133 -11.13 -0.81 -13.27
C GLY A 133 -10.46 -1.36 -14.52
N PRO A 134 -9.29 -0.82 -14.90
CA PRO A 134 -8.52 -1.32 -16.03
C PRO A 134 -8.05 -2.77 -15.83
N THR A 135 -7.83 -3.49 -16.92
CA THR A 135 -7.24 -4.84 -16.90
C THR A 135 -5.71 -4.81 -16.91
N LYS A 136 -5.13 -3.62 -17.11
CA LYS A 136 -3.68 -3.40 -17.13
C LYS A 136 -3.29 -2.19 -16.31
N CYS A 137 -2.16 -2.28 -15.62
CA CYS A 137 -1.50 -1.19 -14.93
C CYS A 137 -0.05 -1.09 -15.43
N SER A 138 0.41 0.10 -15.84
CA SER A 138 1.75 0.30 -16.40
C SER A 138 2.13 -0.68 -17.51
N GLY A 139 1.16 -1.06 -18.35
CA GLY A 139 1.33 -2.01 -19.45
C GLY A 139 1.28 -3.50 -19.06
N LEU A 140 1.27 -3.83 -17.78
CA LEU A 140 1.19 -5.19 -17.26
C LEU A 140 -0.26 -5.57 -16.92
N GLU A 141 -0.62 -6.83 -17.16
CA GLU A 141 -1.93 -7.35 -16.77
C GLU A 141 -2.04 -7.47 -15.26
N VAL A 142 -3.22 -7.14 -14.74
CA VAL A 142 -3.53 -7.18 -13.31
C VAL A 142 -4.80 -7.97 -13.03
N VAL A 143 -4.94 -8.42 -11.78
CA VAL A 143 -6.17 -9.01 -11.26
C VAL A 143 -7.03 -7.89 -10.69
N ARG A 144 -8.34 -7.90 -11.02
CA ARG A 144 -9.32 -6.98 -10.46
C ARG A 144 -10.12 -7.68 -9.38
N TYR A 145 -10.45 -6.96 -8.33
CA TYR A 145 -11.13 -7.53 -7.17
C TYR A 145 -12.37 -6.70 -6.80
N ASP A 146 -13.40 -7.38 -6.29
CA ASP A 146 -14.36 -6.78 -5.38
C ASP A 146 -13.94 -7.02 -3.92
N ALA A 147 -14.70 -6.47 -2.98
CA ALA A 147 -14.33 -6.55 -1.57
C ALA A 147 -14.32 -7.99 -1.03
N GLU A 148 -15.25 -8.82 -1.50
CA GLU A 148 -15.37 -10.21 -1.08
C GLU A 148 -14.18 -11.04 -1.59
N SER A 149 -13.89 -10.96 -2.88
CA SER A 149 -12.80 -11.71 -3.51
C SER A 149 -11.42 -11.25 -3.02
N LEU A 150 -11.22 -9.93 -2.78
CA LEU A 150 -9.98 -9.45 -2.19
C LEU A 150 -9.80 -9.94 -0.75
N HIS A 151 -10.84 -9.83 0.08
CA HIS A 151 -10.79 -10.30 1.45
C HIS A 151 -10.58 -11.83 1.54
N ALA A 152 -11.15 -12.61 0.62
CA ALA A 152 -10.98 -14.06 0.56
C ALA A 152 -9.51 -14.47 0.36
N GLU A 153 -8.70 -13.68 -0.36
CA GLU A 153 -7.25 -13.94 -0.52
C GLU A 153 -6.48 -13.83 0.82
N PHE A 154 -6.94 -12.96 1.73
CA PHE A 154 -6.31 -12.78 3.04
C PHE A 154 -6.80 -13.78 4.09
N GLY A 155 -8.06 -14.22 4.00
CA GLY A 155 -8.66 -15.23 4.87
C GLY A 155 -9.05 -14.74 6.26
N VAL A 156 -9.52 -15.66 7.10
CA VAL A 156 -10.22 -15.39 8.37
C VAL A 156 -9.41 -14.64 9.43
N ARG A 157 -8.07 -14.69 9.34
CA ARG A 157 -7.18 -13.97 10.26
C ARG A 157 -7.26 -12.45 10.08
N PHE A 158 -7.76 -12.00 8.94
CA PHE A 158 -7.86 -10.58 8.59
C PHE A 158 -9.32 -10.17 8.58
N ARG A 159 -9.81 -9.60 9.67
CA ARG A 159 -11.21 -9.15 9.76
C ARG A 159 -11.43 -7.88 8.95
N LEU A 160 -12.29 -7.95 7.93
CA LEU A 160 -12.65 -6.78 7.12
C LEU A 160 -13.42 -5.78 7.98
N LEU A 161 -12.92 -4.55 8.06
CA LEU A 161 -13.52 -3.43 8.80
C LEU A 161 -14.28 -2.48 7.88
N ASP A 162 -13.72 -2.22 6.69
CA ASP A 162 -14.27 -1.25 5.75
C ASP A 162 -13.85 -1.57 4.32
N SER A 163 -14.67 -1.17 3.35
CA SER A 163 -14.30 -1.21 1.94
C SER A 163 -14.84 0.01 1.20
N ILE A 164 -14.00 0.64 0.38
CA ILE A 164 -14.32 1.86 -0.36
C ILE A 164 -13.98 1.67 -1.82
N LYS A 165 -14.89 2.08 -2.72
CA LYS A 165 -14.59 2.23 -4.15
C LYS A 165 -14.29 3.69 -4.45
N GLU A 166 -13.19 3.96 -5.12
CA GLU A 166 -12.75 5.28 -5.55
C GLU A 166 -12.65 5.34 -7.07
N LEU A 167 -13.14 6.40 -7.65
CA LEU A 167 -12.92 6.73 -9.05
C LEU A 167 -11.76 7.74 -9.14
N HIS A 168 -10.61 7.25 -9.55
CA HIS A 168 -9.40 8.05 -9.73
C HIS A 168 -9.30 8.55 -11.17
N ASN A 169 -9.24 9.87 -11.34
CA ASN A 169 -9.01 10.48 -12.64
C ASN A 169 -7.51 10.59 -12.92
N THR A 170 -7.05 9.96 -13.97
CA THR A 170 -5.65 10.05 -14.38
C THR A 170 -5.35 11.40 -15.04
N PRO A 171 -4.09 11.85 -15.04
CA PRO A 171 -3.69 13.05 -15.77
C PRO A 171 -3.98 13.02 -17.26
N PHE A 172 -4.22 11.83 -17.82
CA PHE A 172 -4.54 11.62 -19.22
C PHE A 172 -6.05 11.61 -19.52
N GLY A 173 -6.90 11.98 -18.54
CA GLY A 173 -8.36 12.07 -18.72
C GLY A 173 -9.09 10.72 -18.71
N THR A 174 -8.43 9.64 -18.31
CA THR A 174 -9.08 8.34 -18.09
C THR A 174 -9.44 8.16 -16.62
N THR A 175 -10.51 7.41 -16.37
CA THR A 175 -10.94 7.07 -15.00
C THR A 175 -10.52 5.64 -14.66
N GLN A 176 -9.98 5.46 -13.48
CA GLN A 176 -9.61 4.16 -12.93
C GLN A 176 -10.43 3.92 -11.66
N GLN A 177 -11.15 2.80 -11.61
CA GLN A 177 -11.82 2.40 -10.37
C GLN A 177 -10.84 1.64 -9.50
N PHE A 178 -10.60 2.15 -8.29
CA PHE A 178 -9.90 1.46 -7.21
C PHE A 178 -10.89 0.93 -6.18
N LEU A 179 -10.52 -0.19 -5.60
CA LEU A 179 -11.15 -0.75 -4.43
C LEU A 179 -10.13 -0.72 -3.29
N TYR A 180 -10.53 -0.24 -2.15
CA TYR A 180 -9.77 -0.27 -0.89
C TYR A 180 -10.45 -1.24 0.08
N CYS A 181 -9.67 -2.10 0.72
CA CYS A 181 -10.11 -2.93 1.85
C CYS A 181 -9.23 -2.63 3.06
N LEU A 182 -9.86 -2.24 4.17
CA LEU A 182 -9.22 -2.07 5.46
C LEU A 182 -9.56 -3.28 6.34
N CYS A 183 -8.55 -4.02 6.75
CA CYS A 183 -8.70 -5.17 7.62
C CYS A 183 -7.93 -4.97 8.94
N ARG A 184 -8.33 -5.71 9.98
CA ARG A 184 -7.59 -5.85 11.23
C ARG A 184 -7.06 -7.27 11.36
N VAL A 185 -5.82 -7.40 11.82
CA VAL A 185 -5.21 -8.70 12.13
C VAL A 185 -5.73 -9.18 13.48
N GLU A 186 -6.31 -10.38 13.50
CA GLU A 186 -6.82 -11.04 14.74
C GLU A 186 -5.75 -11.92 15.38
#